data_e538e5cd074ad11665a4f8981163fc16
#
_entry.id   e538e5cd074ad11665a4f8981163fc16
#
_cell.length_a   1.000
_cell.length_b   1.000
_cell.length_c   1.000
_cell.angle_alpha   90.00
_cell.angle_beta   90.00
_cell.angle_gamma   90.00
#
_symmetry.space_group_name_H-M   'P 1'
#
loop_
_entity.id
_entity.type
_entity.pdbx_description
1 polymer ?
#
loop_
_entity_poly.entity_id
_entity_poly.type
_entity_poly.pdbx_seq_one_letter_code
_entity_poly.pdbx_strand_id
1 'polypeptide(L)'
;MAINFPEGTQDLPSKIVQVVQATYTGSSTHASSSFTDTGIQVSITPKSSSSKVLIMTSFLFGQTKSVNAVQDNMKYFTLFRGSTNIAPGNTRFFAHQNESGTSANFDEQTQVASITYLDSPATTSSTTYKLRCSSDNPSQVTISINRRGIADNTGSSTMIAMEVET
;
A
#
# COMPACT_ATOMS: atom_id res chain seq x y z
N MET A 1 -11.55 -28.51 -22.81
CA MET A 1 -10.24 -28.01 -23.31
C MET A 1 -9.31 -27.95 -22.14
N ALA A 2 -8.31 -28.82 -22.03
CA ALA A 2 -7.35 -28.78 -20.91
C ALA A 2 -6.30 -27.69 -21.19
N ILE A 3 -6.09 -26.81 -20.27
CA ILE A 3 -5.01 -25.81 -20.33
C ILE A 3 -3.74 -26.55 -19.91
N ASN A 4 -2.80 -26.68 -20.83
CA ASN A 4 -1.52 -27.32 -20.54
C ASN A 4 -0.53 -26.26 -20.07
N PHE A 5 -0.05 -26.36 -18.82
CA PHE A 5 0.97 -25.47 -18.27
C PHE A 5 2.37 -25.99 -18.63
N PRO A 6 3.37 -25.12 -18.87
CA PRO A 6 4.74 -25.54 -19.10
C PRO A 6 5.28 -26.38 -17.94
N GLU A 7 6.18 -27.34 -18.25
CA GLU A 7 6.84 -28.15 -17.22
C GLU A 7 7.46 -27.27 -16.14
N GLY A 8 7.12 -27.55 -14.87
CA GLY A 8 7.56 -26.77 -13.71
C GLY A 8 6.50 -25.85 -13.09
N THR A 9 5.36 -25.62 -13.74
CA THR A 9 4.18 -25.01 -13.10
C THR A 9 3.31 -26.11 -12.50
N GLN A 10 3.25 -26.17 -11.17
CA GLN A 10 2.27 -27.03 -10.53
C GLN A 10 0.89 -26.38 -10.67
N ASP A 11 -0.03 -27.11 -11.29
CA ASP A 11 -1.46 -26.79 -11.25
C ASP A 11 -1.96 -27.07 -9.83
N LEU A 12 -1.72 -26.10 -8.94
CA LEU A 12 -2.34 -26.14 -7.62
C LEU A 12 -3.81 -25.81 -7.83
N PRO A 13 -4.74 -26.63 -7.34
CA PRO A 13 -6.15 -26.32 -7.41
C PRO A 13 -6.47 -25.15 -6.48
N SER A 14 -5.97 -23.96 -6.83
CA SER A 14 -6.20 -22.74 -6.10
C SER A 14 -7.53 -22.15 -6.52
N LYS A 15 -8.43 -21.94 -5.58
CA LYS A 15 -9.73 -21.36 -5.83
C LYS A 15 -9.84 -20.02 -5.10
N ILE A 16 -10.32 -19.00 -5.80
CA ILE A 16 -10.74 -17.76 -5.14
C ILE A 16 -12.07 -18.04 -4.44
N VAL A 17 -12.06 -17.98 -3.12
CA VAL A 17 -13.20 -18.28 -2.27
C VAL A 17 -14.07 -17.05 -2.03
N GLN A 18 -13.44 -15.89 -1.87
CA GLN A 18 -14.12 -14.61 -1.71
C GLN A 18 -13.22 -13.45 -2.16
N VAL A 19 -13.85 -12.35 -2.51
CA VAL A 19 -13.20 -11.09 -2.87
C VAL A 19 -13.87 -9.98 -2.08
N VAL A 20 -13.07 -9.16 -1.41
CA VAL A 20 -13.52 -7.97 -0.70
C VAL A 20 -12.74 -6.78 -1.24
N GLN A 21 -13.44 -5.70 -1.57
CA GLN A 21 -12.86 -4.45 -2.03
C GLN A 21 -13.25 -3.32 -1.09
N ALA A 22 -12.30 -2.43 -0.83
CA ALA A 22 -12.52 -1.16 -0.17
C ALA A 22 -11.96 -0.03 -1.04
N THR A 23 -12.70 1.08 -1.11
CA THR A 23 -12.28 2.30 -1.79
C THR A 23 -12.16 3.41 -0.76
N TYR A 24 -11.01 4.08 -0.76
CA TYR A 24 -10.76 5.25 0.07
C TYR A 24 -10.84 6.51 -0.80
N THR A 25 -11.86 7.32 -0.54
CA THR A 25 -12.11 8.59 -1.27
C THR A 25 -11.71 9.82 -0.47
N GLY A 26 -11.37 9.63 0.82
CA GLY A 26 -10.84 10.70 1.66
C GLY A 26 -9.41 11.07 1.28
N SER A 27 -8.92 12.16 1.86
CA SER A 27 -7.51 12.55 1.77
C SER A 27 -6.91 12.65 3.17
N SER A 28 -5.60 12.39 3.29
CA SER A 28 -4.86 12.49 4.53
C SER A 28 -3.43 12.99 4.28
N THR A 29 -2.79 13.50 5.34
CA THR A 29 -1.39 13.93 5.30
C THR A 29 -0.61 13.29 6.44
N HIS A 30 0.64 12.94 6.17
CA HIS A 30 1.50 12.20 7.07
C HIS A 30 2.90 12.80 7.08
N ALA A 31 3.36 13.23 8.26
CA ALA A 31 4.71 13.73 8.52
C ALA A 31 5.29 12.94 9.70
N SER A 32 5.76 11.73 9.45
CA SER A 32 6.24 10.83 10.50
C SER A 32 7.36 9.93 9.97
N SER A 33 8.38 9.71 10.79
CA SER A 33 9.42 8.71 10.55
C SER A 33 8.97 7.28 10.91
N SER A 34 7.88 7.15 11.67
CA SER A 34 7.24 5.88 11.94
C SER A 34 6.07 5.65 10.99
N PHE A 35 5.78 4.38 10.66
CA PHE A 35 4.66 4.04 9.81
C PHE A 35 3.32 4.41 10.43
N THR A 36 2.56 5.27 9.76
CA THR A 36 1.20 5.72 10.13
C THR A 36 0.15 5.20 9.16
N ASP A 37 -1.06 4.97 9.64
CA ASP A 37 -2.19 4.49 8.83
C ASP A 37 -2.61 5.57 7.82
N THR A 38 -2.67 5.20 6.54
CA THR A 38 -3.10 6.10 5.45
C THR A 38 -4.63 6.25 5.34
N GLY A 39 -5.38 5.39 6.00
CA GLY A 39 -6.83 5.23 5.83
C GLY A 39 -7.21 4.19 4.77
N ILE A 40 -6.27 3.78 3.90
CA ILE A 40 -6.49 2.75 2.89
C ILE A 40 -6.38 1.39 3.56
N GLN A 41 -7.52 0.70 3.71
CA GLN A 41 -7.59 -0.59 4.40
C GLN A 41 -8.75 -1.44 3.89
N VAL A 42 -8.63 -2.76 4.05
CA VAL A 42 -9.68 -3.73 3.78
C VAL A 42 -9.69 -4.81 4.87
N SER A 43 -10.86 -5.29 5.23
CA SER A 43 -11.00 -6.39 6.19
C SER A 43 -11.60 -7.61 5.49
N ILE A 44 -11.04 -8.78 5.76
CA ILE A 44 -11.51 -10.07 5.25
C ILE A 44 -11.55 -11.08 6.40
N THR A 45 -12.54 -11.98 6.37
CA THR A 45 -12.62 -13.10 7.31
C THR A 45 -12.40 -14.37 6.53
N PRO A 46 -11.18 -14.96 6.57
CA PRO A 46 -10.89 -16.18 5.83
C PRO A 46 -11.78 -17.34 6.31
N LYS A 47 -12.21 -18.19 5.40
CA LYS A 47 -13.03 -19.36 5.68
C LYS A 47 -12.21 -20.55 6.14
N SER A 48 -10.91 -20.56 5.82
CA SER A 48 -9.95 -21.58 6.29
C SER A 48 -8.68 -20.95 6.82
N SER A 49 -8.12 -21.49 7.88
CA SER A 49 -6.82 -21.08 8.41
C SER A 49 -5.64 -21.47 7.52
N SER A 50 -5.85 -22.41 6.57
CA SER A 50 -4.84 -22.75 5.55
C SER A 50 -4.88 -21.82 4.35
N SER A 51 -5.99 -21.08 4.14
CA SER A 51 -6.11 -20.16 3.01
C SER A 51 -5.07 -19.04 3.06
N LYS A 52 -4.65 -18.62 1.89
CA LYS A 52 -3.85 -17.38 1.71
C LYS A 52 -4.75 -16.22 1.35
N VAL A 53 -4.26 -15.02 1.55
CA VAL A 53 -4.97 -13.78 1.17
C VAL A 53 -4.09 -12.99 0.22
N LEU A 54 -4.54 -12.84 -1.03
CA LEU A 54 -3.91 -11.98 -2.01
C LEU A 54 -4.40 -10.55 -1.79
N ILE A 55 -3.48 -9.66 -1.45
CA ILE A 55 -3.72 -8.23 -1.28
C ILE A 55 -3.24 -7.52 -2.54
N MET A 56 -4.11 -6.70 -3.12
CA MET A 56 -3.79 -5.81 -4.22
C MET A 56 -4.23 -4.40 -3.83
N THR A 57 -3.34 -3.44 -3.85
CA THR A 57 -3.69 -2.03 -3.60
C THR A 57 -3.12 -1.15 -4.69
N SER A 58 -3.94 -0.21 -5.15
CA SER A 58 -3.55 0.89 -6.02
C SER A 58 -3.87 2.18 -5.28
N PHE A 59 -2.87 3.04 -5.12
CA PHE A 59 -3.01 4.25 -4.32
C PHE A 59 -2.35 5.46 -4.97
N LEU A 60 -3.03 6.58 -4.80
CA LEU A 60 -2.56 7.89 -5.24
C LEU A 60 -1.90 8.59 -4.07
N PHE A 61 -0.69 9.08 -4.28
CA PHE A 61 0.02 9.87 -3.30
C PHE A 61 0.68 11.09 -3.93
N GLY A 62 0.84 12.11 -3.14
CA GLY A 62 1.60 13.32 -3.44
C GLY A 62 2.49 13.69 -2.26
N GLN A 63 3.05 14.86 -2.31
CA GLN A 63 3.87 15.39 -1.21
C GLN A 63 3.78 16.91 -1.15
N THR A 64 4.07 17.43 0.03
CA THR A 64 4.48 18.81 0.24
C THR A 64 5.90 18.82 0.78
N LYS A 65 6.73 19.70 0.26
CA LYS A 65 8.14 19.85 0.63
C LYS A 65 8.38 21.25 1.21
N SER A 66 9.19 21.38 2.24
CA SER A 66 9.59 22.70 2.73
C SER A 66 10.57 23.37 1.75
N VAL A 67 10.52 24.71 1.67
CA VAL A 67 11.29 25.51 0.69
C VAL A 67 12.81 25.31 0.72
N ASN A 68 13.37 24.77 1.79
CA ASN A 68 14.80 24.52 1.96
C ASN A 68 15.13 23.04 2.13
N ALA A 69 14.25 22.16 1.67
CA ALA A 69 14.47 20.73 1.79
C ALA A 69 15.69 20.32 0.97
N VAL A 70 16.76 20.00 1.67
CA VAL A 70 17.96 19.37 1.10
C VAL A 70 17.66 17.91 0.82
N GLN A 71 18.29 17.40 -0.16
CA GLN A 71 18.34 16.08 -0.77
C GLN A 71 17.78 14.89 0.04
N ASP A 72 17.36 13.86 -0.71
CA ASP A 72 17.08 12.49 -0.23
C ASP A 72 15.87 12.33 0.70
N ASN A 73 14.75 12.91 0.32
CA ASN A 73 13.51 12.73 1.06
C ASN A 73 12.76 11.48 0.57
N MET A 74 13.02 10.36 1.22
CA MET A 74 12.36 9.09 0.91
C MET A 74 10.97 9.00 1.53
N LYS A 75 10.04 8.53 0.73
CA LYS A 75 8.70 8.12 1.18
C LYS A 75 8.60 6.62 1.11
N TYR A 76 8.11 6.01 2.17
CA TYR A 76 8.02 4.57 2.31
C TYR A 76 6.56 4.15 2.47
N PHE A 77 6.20 3.08 1.79
CA PHE A 77 4.87 2.48 1.88
C PHE A 77 5.00 0.99 2.16
N THR A 78 4.13 0.48 3.02
CA THR A 78 4.14 -0.93 3.42
C THR A 78 2.75 -1.40 3.80
N LEU A 79 2.57 -2.72 3.80
CA LEU A 79 1.34 -3.38 4.23
C LEU A 79 1.48 -3.87 5.68
N PHE A 80 0.43 -3.64 6.44
CA PHE A 80 0.26 -4.19 7.76
C PHE A 80 -0.94 -5.12 7.80
N ARG A 81 -0.80 -6.25 8.49
CA ARG A 81 -1.89 -7.10 8.94
C ARG A 81 -2.13 -6.80 10.42
N GLY A 82 -3.23 -6.10 10.73
CA GLY A 82 -3.44 -5.56 12.06
C GLY A 82 -2.32 -4.60 12.47
N SER A 83 -1.52 -5.00 13.44
CA SER A 83 -0.33 -4.26 13.91
C SER A 83 1.00 -4.78 13.33
N THR A 84 1.00 -5.90 12.61
CA THR A 84 2.20 -6.55 12.10
C THR A 84 2.54 -6.05 10.71
N ASN A 85 3.77 -5.58 10.51
CA ASN A 85 4.32 -5.30 9.18
C ASN A 85 4.58 -6.63 8.46
N ILE A 86 3.94 -6.82 7.30
CA ILE A 86 4.04 -8.08 6.53
C ILE A 86 4.98 -7.98 5.33
N ALA A 87 5.68 -6.87 5.18
CA ALA A 87 6.71 -6.76 4.15
C ALA A 87 7.86 -7.74 4.42
N PRO A 88 8.45 -8.33 3.38
CA PRO A 88 9.62 -9.18 3.52
C PRO A 88 10.73 -8.47 4.30
N GLY A 89 11.27 -9.12 5.33
CA GLY A 89 12.27 -8.53 6.22
C GLY A 89 11.73 -7.40 7.12
N ASN A 90 10.41 -7.28 7.32
CA ASN A 90 9.76 -6.25 8.12
C ASN A 90 10.11 -4.82 7.70
N THR A 91 10.36 -4.60 6.39
CA THR A 91 10.81 -3.33 5.87
C THR A 91 9.67 -2.56 5.19
N ARG A 92 9.65 -2.55 3.87
CA ARG A 92 8.70 -1.80 3.05
C ARG A 92 8.54 -2.45 1.69
N PHE A 93 7.37 -2.29 1.09
CA PHE A 93 7.12 -2.75 -0.27
C PHE A 93 7.51 -1.73 -1.33
N PHE A 94 7.42 -0.45 -0.98
CA PHE A 94 7.63 0.62 -1.94
C PHE A 94 8.38 1.77 -1.28
N ALA A 95 9.39 2.29 -2.00
CA ALA A 95 10.12 3.48 -1.63
C ALA A 95 10.17 4.43 -2.82
N HIS A 96 9.92 5.71 -2.57
CA HIS A 96 9.96 6.75 -3.59
C HIS A 96 10.81 7.91 -3.12
N GLN A 97 11.74 8.31 -3.96
CA GLN A 97 12.60 9.48 -3.78
C GLN A 97 12.24 10.50 -4.85
N ASN A 98 12.11 11.76 -4.47
CA ASN A 98 12.07 12.84 -5.44
C ASN A 98 13.49 13.42 -5.57
N GLU A 99 13.88 13.73 -6.80
CA GLU A 99 15.12 14.44 -7.03
C GLU A 99 15.13 15.82 -6.36
N SER A 100 16.29 16.22 -5.88
CA SER A 100 16.50 17.52 -5.30
C SER A 100 16.43 18.60 -6.38
N GLY A 101 15.39 19.40 -6.34
CA GLY A 101 15.31 20.65 -7.10
C GLY A 101 15.09 21.80 -6.13
N THR A 102 15.79 22.89 -6.33
CA THR A 102 15.59 24.15 -5.59
C THR A 102 14.28 24.86 -5.97
N SER A 103 13.48 24.27 -6.86
CA SER A 103 12.22 24.85 -7.33
C SER A 103 11.06 24.37 -6.45
N ALA A 104 10.30 25.31 -5.91
CA ALA A 104 9.07 25.09 -5.16
C ALA A 104 7.95 24.36 -5.95
N ASN A 105 8.17 24.07 -7.23
CA ASN A 105 7.15 23.54 -8.15
C ASN A 105 7.03 22.01 -8.15
N PHE A 106 7.80 21.29 -7.33
CA PHE A 106 7.67 19.82 -7.21
C PHE A 106 6.57 19.37 -6.21
N ASP A 107 5.96 20.33 -5.51
CA ASP A 107 4.92 20.06 -4.51
C ASP A 107 3.55 19.73 -5.11
N GLU A 108 3.43 19.79 -6.45
CA GLU A 108 2.15 19.65 -7.14
C GLU A 108 1.99 18.33 -7.90
N GLN A 109 2.90 17.39 -7.71
CA GLN A 109 2.83 16.10 -8.41
C GLN A 109 2.10 15.05 -7.60
N THR A 110 1.18 14.36 -8.26
CA THR A 110 0.60 13.12 -7.77
C THR A 110 1.19 11.94 -8.52
N GLN A 111 1.33 10.82 -7.84
CA GLN A 111 1.82 9.58 -8.39
C GLN A 111 0.91 8.44 -7.97
N VAL A 112 0.82 7.44 -8.84
CA VAL A 112 0.10 6.20 -8.55
C VAL A 112 1.13 5.10 -8.32
N ALA A 113 0.95 4.35 -7.25
CA ALA A 113 1.71 3.15 -6.98
C ALA A 113 0.77 1.98 -6.70
N SER A 114 1.29 0.78 -6.86
CA SER A 114 0.57 -0.45 -6.54
C SER A 114 1.47 -1.41 -5.78
N ILE A 115 0.84 -2.18 -4.88
CA ILE A 115 1.47 -3.27 -4.15
C ILE A 115 0.60 -4.49 -4.33
N THR A 116 1.22 -5.63 -4.65
CA THR A 116 0.57 -6.94 -4.69
C THR A 116 1.35 -7.88 -3.78
N TYR A 117 0.65 -8.55 -2.85
CA TYR A 117 1.29 -9.46 -1.91
C TYR A 117 0.34 -10.59 -1.51
N LEU A 118 0.88 -11.81 -1.47
CA LEU A 118 0.17 -13.00 -1.02
C LEU A 118 0.58 -13.32 0.41
N ASP A 119 -0.32 -13.09 1.36
CA ASP A 119 -0.12 -13.32 2.79
C ASP A 119 -0.67 -14.67 3.23
N SER A 120 -0.13 -15.21 4.31
CA SER A 120 -0.61 -16.40 5.02
C SER A 120 -1.04 -16.00 6.43
N PRO A 121 -2.29 -15.56 6.63
CA PRO A 121 -2.75 -15.05 7.92
C PRO A 121 -2.93 -16.14 8.99
N ALA A 122 -3.08 -17.39 8.58
CA ALA A 122 -3.26 -18.57 9.44
C ALA A 122 -4.40 -18.41 10.47
N THR A 123 -5.52 -17.81 10.07
CA THR A 123 -6.66 -17.52 10.95
C THR A 123 -7.97 -17.52 10.18
N THR A 124 -9.06 -17.80 10.88
CA THR A 124 -10.44 -17.60 10.41
C THR A 124 -11.13 -16.41 11.07
N SER A 125 -10.38 -15.63 11.85
CA SER A 125 -10.89 -14.37 12.42
C SER A 125 -10.81 -13.22 11.42
N SER A 126 -11.65 -12.21 11.62
CA SER A 126 -11.60 -10.98 10.82
C SER A 126 -10.21 -10.35 10.88
N THR A 127 -9.62 -10.15 9.71
CA THR A 127 -8.25 -9.67 9.55
C THR A 127 -8.27 -8.40 8.72
N THR A 128 -7.71 -7.32 9.26
CA THR A 128 -7.62 -6.04 8.56
C THR A 128 -6.22 -5.84 7.99
N TYR A 129 -6.16 -5.59 6.70
CA TYR A 129 -4.96 -5.17 5.99
C TYR A 129 -4.98 -3.66 5.79
N LYS A 130 -3.85 -3.01 6.00
CA LYS A 130 -3.71 -1.55 5.97
C LYS A 130 -2.50 -1.15 5.16
N LEU A 131 -2.65 -0.11 4.36
CA LEU A 131 -1.50 0.60 3.79
C LEU A 131 -1.02 1.63 4.81
N ARG A 132 0.27 1.61 5.13
CA ARG A 132 0.94 2.58 5.99
C ARG A 132 2.06 3.28 5.25
N CYS A 133 2.33 4.52 5.64
CA CYS A 133 3.43 5.30 5.10
C CYS A 133 4.29 5.93 6.20
N SER A 134 5.54 6.21 5.84
CA SER A 134 6.50 6.97 6.65
C SER A 134 7.46 7.73 5.74
N SER A 135 8.16 8.70 6.29
CA SER A 135 9.21 9.48 5.61
C SER A 135 10.49 9.44 6.46
N ASP A 136 11.64 9.41 5.83
CA ASP A 136 12.93 9.52 6.53
C ASP A 136 13.17 10.94 7.09
N ASN A 137 12.53 11.95 6.50
CA ASN A 137 12.66 13.33 6.92
C ASN A 137 11.30 14.03 7.07
N PRO A 138 10.53 13.71 8.12
CA PRO A 138 9.19 14.25 8.30
C PRO A 138 9.13 15.75 8.59
N SER A 139 10.26 16.37 8.97
CA SER A 139 10.34 17.83 9.13
C SER A 139 10.37 18.58 7.80
N GLN A 140 10.74 17.90 6.72
CA GLN A 140 10.88 18.49 5.39
C GLN A 140 9.85 17.97 4.38
N VAL A 141 9.31 16.77 4.59
CA VAL A 141 8.34 16.15 3.68
C VAL A 141 7.09 15.71 4.41
N THR A 142 5.96 16.16 3.92
CA THR A 142 4.64 15.64 4.27
C THR A 142 4.10 14.83 3.09
N ILE A 143 3.76 13.57 3.33
CA ILE A 143 3.12 12.68 2.36
C ILE A 143 1.64 13.02 2.33
N SER A 144 1.06 13.19 1.15
CA SER A 144 -0.38 13.36 0.94
C SER A 144 -0.96 12.12 0.27
N ILE A 145 -2.10 11.66 0.75
CA ILE A 145 -2.84 10.54 0.16
C ILE A 145 -4.06 11.07 -0.57
N ASN A 146 -4.33 10.56 -1.77
CA ASN A 146 -5.42 10.92 -2.66
C ASN A 146 -5.47 12.41 -3.05
N ARG A 147 -4.37 13.11 -2.87
CA ARG A 147 -4.25 14.51 -3.30
C ARG A 147 -2.80 14.86 -3.59
N ARG A 148 -2.57 15.93 -4.32
CA ARG A 148 -1.27 16.57 -4.37
C ARG A 148 -0.97 17.32 -3.05
N GLY A 149 0.19 17.87 -2.88
CA GLY A 149 0.60 18.59 -1.68
C GLY A 149 -0.39 19.69 -1.25
N ILE A 150 -0.92 20.44 -2.20
CA ILE A 150 -1.99 21.41 -1.99
C ILE A 150 -3.37 20.76 -2.15
N ALA A 151 -4.38 21.28 -1.43
CA ALA A 151 -5.62 20.56 -1.13
C ALA A 151 -6.69 20.52 -2.26
N ASP A 152 -6.34 20.75 -3.52
CA ASP A 152 -7.30 21.07 -4.57
C ASP A 152 -7.66 19.92 -5.54
N ASN A 153 -6.87 18.87 -5.64
CA ASN A 153 -7.18 17.71 -6.47
C ASN A 153 -7.24 16.44 -5.63
N THR A 154 -8.42 15.84 -5.58
CA THR A 154 -8.64 14.59 -4.87
C THR A 154 -8.83 13.45 -5.85
N GLY A 155 -8.20 12.33 -5.54
CA GLY A 155 -8.40 11.07 -6.22
C GLY A 155 -8.98 10.02 -5.29
N SER A 156 -8.92 8.78 -5.69
CA SER A 156 -9.31 7.64 -4.87
C SER A 156 -8.26 6.53 -4.94
N SER A 157 -8.17 5.78 -3.86
CA SER A 157 -7.31 4.59 -3.76
C SER A 157 -8.16 3.38 -3.46
N THR A 158 -7.73 2.22 -3.91
CA THR A 158 -8.45 0.95 -3.70
C THR A 158 -7.54 -0.08 -3.07
N MET A 159 -8.13 -0.95 -2.27
CA MET A 159 -7.50 -2.16 -1.77
C MET A 159 -8.46 -3.33 -1.92
N ILE A 160 -7.94 -4.43 -2.46
CA ILE A 160 -8.67 -5.68 -2.68
C ILE A 160 -7.98 -6.76 -1.85
N ALA A 161 -8.77 -7.57 -1.16
CA ALA A 161 -8.35 -8.81 -0.52
C ALA A 161 -9.10 -9.98 -1.15
N MET A 162 -8.36 -10.97 -1.63
CA MET A 162 -8.91 -12.20 -2.20
C MET A 162 -8.45 -13.39 -1.36
N GLU A 163 -9.38 -14.17 -0.84
CA GLU A 163 -9.06 -15.44 -0.23
C GLU A 163 -8.78 -16.48 -1.31
N VAL A 164 -7.61 -17.10 -1.22
CA VAL A 164 -7.15 -18.16 -2.10
C VAL A 164 -7.02 -19.43 -1.30
N GLU A 165 -7.83 -20.43 -1.63
CA GLU A 165 -7.76 -21.77 -1.06
C GLU A 165 -6.53 -22.48 -1.63
N THR A 166 -5.74 -23.13 -0.76
CA THR A 166 -4.52 -23.86 -1.12
C THR A 166 -4.59 -25.29 -0.65
#